data_870623036b0211af575bc7e081d96795
#
_entry.id   870623036b0211af575bc7e081d96795
#
_cell.length_a   1.000
_cell.length_b   1.000
_cell.length_c   1.000
_cell.angle_alpha   90.00
_cell.angle_beta   90.00
_cell.angle_gamma   90.00
#
_symmetry.space_group_name_H-M   'P 1'
#
loop_
_entity.id
_entity.type
_entity.pdbx_description
1 polymer ?
#
loop_
_entity_poly.entity_id
_entity_poly.type
_entity_poly.pdbx_seq_one_letter_code
_entity_poly.pdbx_strand_id
1 'polypeptide(L)'
;MSPALRLSTLAVLALVGCERSPAPGQARVDLRHTRAPGGTPVVSWSGDRVTAEELRQRLEEMSPAQRERYQTLERKREYVESLARYELLVQEALARGLQDDPEVVAATKRALVSRLMRVRLDDALPPVSEAQLAEAYARHHEDYVRPEQVRLSHLFLAAPRSDAARVAHARETAGKLLTEARALPPTDFAAFGRLARAHSEEPRTQPLDGDLRYRSFEELARDFGPEVAEAARLLVPTGPGTLSGVIQTDSGLHVLQLTGHQPALNQTLEDVRVALSGRLTQEQRARAWTEWSSELEHRAALTVDAAALARVHVDLNAPVRPASGPAPGSLPAPFPSVQVTPP
;
A
#
# COMPACT_ATOMS: atom_id res chain seq x y z
N MET A 1 -46.27 -58.77 64.48
CA MET A 1 -44.81 -59.09 64.47
C MET A 1 -44.36 -59.09 63.03
N SER A 2 -43.71 -58.00 62.57
CA SER A 2 -42.99 -57.91 61.28
C SER A 2 -41.98 -56.84 61.40
N PRO A 3 -40.69 -57.08 61.10
CA PRO A 3 -39.64 -56.03 61.12
C PRO A 3 -39.60 -55.31 59.80
N ALA A 4 -39.52 -54.00 59.87
CA ALA A 4 -39.32 -53.08 58.74
C ALA A 4 -37.88 -53.12 58.26
N LEU A 5 -37.71 -53.35 56.94
CA LEU A 5 -36.47 -53.31 56.22
C LEU A 5 -36.18 -51.86 55.85
N ARG A 6 -35.10 -51.26 56.40
CA ARG A 6 -34.60 -49.90 55.99
C ARG A 6 -33.68 -50.06 54.83
N LEU A 7 -34.07 -49.54 53.66
CA LEU A 7 -33.21 -49.37 52.50
C LEU A 7 -32.42 -48.07 52.68
N SER A 8 -31.10 -48.16 52.83
CA SER A 8 -30.18 -46.98 52.76
C SER A 8 -29.81 -46.72 51.33
N THR A 9 -30.36 -45.67 50.78
CA THR A 9 -29.94 -45.15 49.48
C THR A 9 -28.64 -44.38 49.63
N LEU A 10 -27.55 -44.94 49.08
CA LEU A 10 -26.25 -44.24 48.93
C LEU A 10 -26.37 -43.26 47.77
N ALA A 11 -26.40 -41.96 48.07
CA ALA A 11 -26.28 -40.89 47.04
C ALA A 11 -24.82 -40.71 46.66
N VAL A 12 -24.44 -41.17 45.46
CA VAL A 12 -23.15 -40.86 44.85
C VAL A 12 -23.22 -39.44 44.31
N LEU A 13 -22.59 -38.49 45.01
CA LEU A 13 -22.36 -37.14 44.50
C LEU A 13 -21.26 -37.24 43.43
N ALA A 14 -21.63 -37.20 42.15
CA ALA A 14 -20.72 -36.95 41.07
C ALA A 14 -20.25 -35.47 41.14
N LEU A 15 -19.04 -35.26 41.64
CA LEU A 15 -18.34 -33.97 41.48
C LEU A 15 -17.98 -33.77 40.00
N VAL A 16 -18.87 -33.12 39.26
CA VAL A 16 -18.54 -32.57 37.97
C VAL A 16 -17.58 -31.39 38.23
N GLY A 17 -16.29 -31.66 38.08
CA GLY A 17 -15.28 -30.62 38.10
C GLY A 17 -15.55 -29.66 36.96
N CYS A 18 -16.15 -28.50 37.26
CA CYS A 18 -16.15 -27.38 36.36
C CYS A 18 -14.68 -26.92 36.17
N GLU A 19 -14.05 -27.38 35.10
CA GLU A 19 -12.83 -26.72 34.61
C GLU A 19 -13.19 -25.26 34.31
N ARG A 20 -12.83 -24.38 35.25
CA ARG A 20 -12.93 -22.95 35.05
C ARG A 20 -11.97 -22.60 33.90
N SER A 21 -12.51 -22.17 32.76
CA SER A 21 -11.72 -21.50 31.73
C SER A 21 -10.88 -20.40 32.38
N PRO A 22 -9.56 -20.33 32.13
CA PRO A 22 -8.73 -19.31 32.73
C PRO A 22 -9.25 -17.92 32.34
N ALA A 23 -9.24 -16.99 33.28
CA ALA A 23 -9.62 -15.62 33.03
C ALA A 23 -8.76 -15.01 31.91
N PRO A 24 -9.30 -14.09 31.06
CA PRO A 24 -8.53 -13.44 30.02
C PRO A 24 -7.29 -12.77 30.64
N GLY A 25 -6.10 -13.20 30.25
CA GLY A 25 -4.81 -12.70 30.77
C GLY A 25 -3.98 -13.70 31.57
N GLN A 26 -4.50 -14.89 31.90
CA GLN A 26 -3.76 -15.94 32.64
C GLN A 26 -3.36 -17.15 31.77
N ALA A 27 -3.68 -17.17 30.48
CA ALA A 27 -3.24 -18.24 29.59
C ALA A 27 -1.72 -18.12 29.38
N ARG A 28 -0.97 -19.01 30.05
CA ARG A 28 0.47 -19.18 29.75
C ARG A 28 0.61 -19.99 28.46
N VAL A 29 1.49 -19.55 27.58
CA VAL A 29 1.88 -20.34 26.40
C VAL A 29 2.60 -21.59 26.92
N ASP A 30 2.11 -22.76 26.56
CA ASP A 30 2.82 -24.01 26.85
C ASP A 30 3.96 -24.18 25.86
N LEU A 31 5.19 -24.00 26.34
CA LEU A 31 6.42 -24.10 25.55
C LEU A 31 7.04 -25.49 25.60
N ARG A 32 6.38 -26.46 26.26
CA ARG A 32 6.86 -27.84 26.29
C ARG A 32 6.68 -28.51 24.94
N HIS A 33 7.53 -29.47 24.65
CA HIS A 33 7.42 -30.28 23.45
C HIS A 33 6.04 -30.94 23.35
N THR A 34 5.34 -30.71 22.24
CA THR A 34 4.03 -31.32 21.96
C THR A 34 4.25 -32.75 21.48
N ARG A 35 3.79 -33.73 22.25
CA ARG A 35 3.92 -35.15 21.91
C ARG A 35 2.78 -35.60 21.01
N ALA A 36 3.13 -36.29 19.93
CA ALA A 36 2.14 -37.14 19.26
C ALA A 36 1.81 -38.34 20.13
N PRO A 37 0.53 -38.68 20.29
CA PRO A 37 0.14 -39.88 21.09
C PRO A 37 0.61 -41.13 20.34
N GLY A 38 1.50 -41.91 20.97
CA GLY A 38 2.01 -43.18 20.43
C GLY A 38 3.24 -43.04 19.54
N GLY A 39 3.67 -44.13 18.92
CA GLY A 39 4.82 -44.22 18.02
C GLY A 39 6.11 -44.73 18.63
N THR A 40 7.01 -45.28 17.80
CA THR A 40 8.30 -45.80 18.22
C THR A 40 9.28 -44.66 18.49
N PRO A 41 9.85 -44.55 19.71
CA PRO A 41 10.86 -43.52 20.00
C PRO A 41 12.10 -43.69 19.15
N VAL A 42 12.56 -42.60 18.53
CA VAL A 42 13.85 -42.54 17.78
C VAL A 42 14.93 -41.82 18.60
N VAL A 43 14.54 -40.98 19.55
CA VAL A 43 15.38 -40.39 20.58
C VAL A 43 14.54 -40.17 21.84
N SER A 44 15.14 -40.38 23.02
CA SER A 44 14.49 -40.15 24.33
C SER A 44 15.45 -39.46 25.26
N TRP A 45 14.90 -38.60 26.14
CA TRP A 45 15.60 -37.93 27.22
C TRP A 45 14.72 -37.86 28.47
N SER A 46 15.19 -37.28 29.57
CA SER A 46 14.47 -37.22 30.83
C SER A 46 13.03 -36.65 30.65
N GLY A 47 12.05 -37.53 30.66
CA GLY A 47 10.62 -37.19 30.63
C GLY A 47 10.02 -36.95 29.27
N ASP A 48 10.81 -37.05 28.16
CA ASP A 48 10.31 -36.81 26.82
C ASP A 48 10.98 -37.64 25.71
N ARG A 49 10.47 -37.56 24.49
CA ARG A 49 10.95 -38.33 23.34
C ARG A 49 10.48 -37.69 22.01
N VAL A 50 11.20 -37.98 20.92
CA VAL A 50 10.69 -37.81 19.55
C VAL A 50 10.42 -39.19 18.96
N THR A 51 9.28 -39.37 18.32
CA THR A 51 8.90 -40.62 17.66
C THR A 51 9.27 -40.64 16.18
N ALA A 52 9.31 -41.81 15.59
CA ALA A 52 9.55 -41.96 14.15
C ALA A 52 8.50 -41.21 13.30
N GLU A 53 7.26 -41.18 13.80
CA GLU A 53 6.16 -40.47 13.11
C GLU A 53 6.36 -38.95 13.16
N GLU A 54 6.74 -38.39 14.30
CA GLU A 54 7.07 -36.96 14.44
C GLU A 54 8.27 -36.59 13.58
N LEU A 55 9.30 -37.43 13.54
CA LEU A 55 10.43 -37.22 12.66
C LEU A 55 10.03 -37.18 11.21
N ARG A 56 9.18 -38.14 10.77
CA ARG A 56 8.66 -38.20 9.41
C ARG A 56 7.92 -36.93 9.04
N GLN A 57 6.97 -36.50 9.88
CA GLN A 57 6.19 -35.28 9.67
C GLN A 57 7.09 -34.05 9.55
N ARG A 58 8.07 -33.88 10.44
CA ARG A 58 9.03 -32.75 10.37
C ARG A 58 9.86 -32.77 9.09
N LEU A 59 10.24 -33.95 8.60
CA LEU A 59 10.94 -34.08 7.33
C LEU A 59 10.02 -33.76 6.13
N GLU A 60 8.74 -34.10 6.20
CA GLU A 60 7.73 -33.79 5.17
C GLU A 60 7.43 -32.28 5.06
N GLU A 61 7.54 -31.55 6.15
CA GLU A 61 7.41 -30.09 6.18
C GLU A 61 8.59 -29.36 5.50
N MET A 62 9.71 -30.04 5.29
CA MET A 62 10.88 -29.49 4.61
C MET A 62 10.72 -29.54 3.08
N SER A 63 11.39 -28.60 2.39
CA SER A 63 11.50 -28.68 0.92
C SER A 63 12.24 -29.96 0.48
N PRO A 64 12.00 -30.48 -0.75
CA PRO A 64 12.69 -31.65 -1.26
C PRO A 64 14.21 -31.58 -1.15
N ALA A 65 14.81 -30.45 -1.49
CA ALA A 65 16.26 -30.23 -1.40
C ALA A 65 16.80 -30.25 0.05
N GLN A 66 15.97 -29.82 1.03
CA GLN A 66 16.35 -29.93 2.45
C GLN A 66 16.23 -31.37 2.94
N ARG A 67 15.19 -32.12 2.52
CA ARG A 67 14.99 -33.54 2.88
C ARG A 67 16.12 -34.44 2.39
N GLU A 68 16.68 -34.14 1.23
CA GLU A 68 17.78 -34.91 0.64
C GLU A 68 18.99 -35.05 1.59
N ARG A 69 19.24 -34.06 2.45
CA ARG A 69 20.32 -34.08 3.44
C ARG A 69 20.17 -35.17 4.50
N TYR A 70 18.96 -35.69 4.70
CA TYR A 70 18.62 -36.63 5.76
C TYR A 70 18.32 -38.06 5.24
N GLN A 71 18.87 -38.44 4.10
CA GLN A 71 18.64 -39.77 3.55
C GLN A 71 19.37 -40.87 4.34
N THR A 72 20.57 -40.60 4.86
CA THR A 72 21.37 -41.58 5.60
C THR A 72 20.93 -41.69 7.07
N LEU A 73 21.17 -42.84 7.68
CA LEU A 73 20.91 -43.09 9.10
C LEU A 73 21.69 -42.11 9.99
N GLU A 74 22.95 -41.85 9.64
CA GLU A 74 23.83 -40.95 10.36
C GLU A 74 23.25 -39.52 10.39
N ARG A 75 22.84 -38.97 9.24
CA ARG A 75 22.23 -37.65 9.16
C ARG A 75 20.90 -37.56 9.88
N LYS A 76 20.08 -38.60 9.84
CA LYS A 76 18.84 -38.65 10.66
C LYS A 76 19.17 -38.66 12.15
N ARG A 77 20.21 -39.40 12.56
CA ARG A 77 20.66 -39.42 13.96
C ARG A 77 21.15 -38.04 14.44
N GLU A 78 22.02 -37.39 13.68
CA GLU A 78 22.47 -36.03 13.98
C GLU A 78 21.29 -35.07 14.14
N TYR A 79 20.29 -35.17 13.26
CA TYR A 79 19.10 -34.33 13.30
C TYR A 79 18.28 -34.56 14.58
N VAL A 80 17.94 -35.80 14.90
CA VAL A 80 17.14 -36.10 16.12
C VAL A 80 17.91 -35.75 17.41
N GLU A 81 19.24 -35.93 17.44
CA GLU A 81 20.07 -35.50 18.56
C GLU A 81 20.07 -33.95 18.70
N SER A 82 20.03 -33.23 17.56
CA SER A 82 19.93 -31.77 17.60
C SER A 82 18.54 -31.30 18.10
N LEU A 83 17.45 -32.00 17.73
CA LEU A 83 16.12 -31.76 18.26
C LEU A 83 16.07 -31.97 19.78
N ALA A 84 16.61 -33.12 20.25
CA ALA A 84 16.65 -33.41 21.69
C ALA A 84 17.46 -32.36 22.47
N ARG A 85 18.62 -31.95 21.95
CA ARG A 85 19.41 -30.87 22.55
C ARG A 85 18.67 -29.56 22.64
N TYR A 86 17.93 -29.20 21.58
CA TYR A 86 17.10 -27.99 21.58
C TYR A 86 16.04 -28.05 22.69
N GLU A 87 15.32 -29.16 22.79
CA GLU A 87 14.28 -29.34 23.83
C GLU A 87 14.85 -29.34 25.25
N LEU A 88 16.05 -29.93 25.47
CA LEU A 88 16.74 -29.84 26.72
C LEU A 88 17.10 -28.38 27.08
N LEU A 89 17.54 -27.56 26.12
CA LEU A 89 17.78 -26.14 26.36
C LEU A 89 16.48 -25.38 26.68
N VAL A 90 15.36 -25.72 26.04
CA VAL A 90 14.05 -25.14 26.37
C VAL A 90 13.65 -25.51 27.80
N GLN A 91 13.83 -26.79 28.21
CA GLN A 91 13.52 -27.24 29.56
C GLN A 91 14.39 -26.49 30.60
N GLU A 92 15.67 -26.31 30.33
CA GLU A 92 16.57 -25.56 31.23
C GLU A 92 16.15 -24.08 31.32
N ALA A 93 15.78 -23.47 30.19
CA ALA A 93 15.30 -22.09 30.18
C ALA A 93 14.01 -21.94 31.01
N LEU A 94 13.07 -22.89 30.88
CA LEU A 94 11.85 -22.92 31.69
C LEU A 94 12.13 -23.14 33.18
N ALA A 95 13.07 -24.02 33.51
CA ALA A 95 13.50 -24.25 34.90
C ALA A 95 14.12 -22.99 35.55
N ARG A 96 14.75 -22.14 34.76
CA ARG A 96 15.30 -20.84 35.21
C ARG A 96 14.22 -19.73 35.22
N GLY A 97 13.01 -19.97 34.81
CA GLY A 97 11.95 -18.98 34.78
C GLY A 97 12.06 -17.97 33.65
N LEU A 98 12.86 -18.24 32.59
CA LEU A 98 13.08 -17.29 31.47
C LEU A 98 11.83 -17.03 30.66
N GLN A 99 10.78 -17.86 30.73
CA GLN A 99 9.48 -17.58 30.11
C GLN A 99 8.80 -16.32 30.66
N ASP A 100 9.15 -15.91 31.88
CA ASP A 100 8.64 -14.70 32.52
C ASP A 100 9.58 -13.51 32.35
N ASP A 101 10.73 -13.70 31.68
CA ASP A 101 11.66 -12.61 31.34
C ASP A 101 10.98 -11.57 30.43
N PRO A 102 11.11 -10.27 30.72
CA PRO A 102 10.45 -9.21 29.96
C PRO A 102 10.73 -9.25 28.45
N GLU A 103 11.93 -9.63 28.04
CA GLU A 103 12.30 -9.71 26.63
C GLU A 103 11.61 -10.88 25.93
N VAL A 104 11.55 -12.05 26.59
CA VAL A 104 10.86 -13.25 26.11
C VAL A 104 9.34 -12.98 26.00
N VAL A 105 8.75 -12.38 27.03
CA VAL A 105 7.35 -11.99 27.03
C VAL A 105 7.04 -11.03 25.87
N ALA A 106 7.89 -10.03 25.63
CA ALA A 106 7.72 -9.10 24.51
C ALA A 106 7.84 -9.80 23.14
N ALA A 107 8.82 -10.71 23.00
CA ALA A 107 8.98 -11.51 21.77
C ALA A 107 7.73 -12.38 21.51
N THR A 108 7.22 -13.03 22.54
CA THR A 108 6.00 -13.86 22.46
C THR A 108 4.77 -13.02 22.05
N LYS A 109 4.57 -11.85 22.67
CA LYS A 109 3.49 -10.92 22.28
C LYS A 109 3.58 -10.52 20.82
N ARG A 110 4.79 -10.17 20.33
CA ARG A 110 5.00 -9.83 18.91
C ARG A 110 4.64 -11.01 17.99
N ALA A 111 5.06 -12.23 18.35
CA ALA A 111 4.75 -13.43 17.57
C ALA A 111 3.24 -13.71 17.52
N LEU A 112 2.55 -13.59 18.65
CA LEU A 112 1.09 -13.76 18.74
C LEU A 112 0.36 -12.72 17.89
N VAL A 113 0.72 -11.44 17.98
CA VAL A 113 0.12 -10.36 17.18
C VAL A 113 0.38 -10.60 15.69
N SER A 114 1.63 -10.94 15.31
CA SER A 114 1.99 -11.24 13.92
C SER A 114 1.17 -12.43 13.37
N ARG A 115 1.02 -13.50 14.16
CA ARG A 115 0.22 -14.66 13.73
C ARG A 115 -1.26 -14.32 13.61
N LEU A 116 -1.80 -13.57 14.55
CA LEU A 116 -3.19 -13.11 14.54
C LEU A 116 -3.47 -12.22 13.30
N MET A 117 -2.57 -11.27 12.99
CA MET A 117 -2.67 -10.43 11.80
C MET A 117 -2.71 -11.26 10.52
N ARG A 118 -1.80 -12.25 10.41
CA ARG A 118 -1.79 -13.15 9.26
C ARG A 118 -3.11 -13.90 9.10
N VAL A 119 -3.58 -14.53 10.16
CA VAL A 119 -4.83 -15.31 10.13
C VAL A 119 -6.04 -14.43 9.76
N ARG A 120 -6.10 -13.21 10.28
CA ARG A 120 -7.26 -12.33 10.09
C ARG A 120 -7.22 -11.51 8.80
N LEU A 121 -6.04 -11.14 8.32
CA LEU A 121 -5.88 -10.20 7.21
C LEU A 121 -5.27 -10.85 5.96
N ASP A 122 -4.54 -11.95 6.10
CA ASP A 122 -3.93 -12.61 4.94
C ASP A 122 -4.68 -13.89 4.56
N ASP A 123 -4.89 -14.80 5.54
CA ASP A 123 -5.49 -16.10 5.29
C ASP A 123 -7.02 -16.03 5.14
N ALA A 124 -7.69 -15.06 5.80
CA ALA A 124 -9.15 -14.96 5.82
C ALA A 124 -9.74 -14.05 4.74
N LEU A 125 -8.94 -13.19 4.11
CA LEU A 125 -9.44 -12.31 3.06
C LEU A 125 -9.54 -13.08 1.72
N PRO A 126 -10.66 -12.95 1.02
CA PRO A 126 -10.79 -13.56 -0.29
C PRO A 126 -9.86 -12.87 -1.29
N PRO A 127 -9.33 -13.60 -2.28
CA PRO A 127 -8.56 -12.99 -3.35
C PRO A 127 -9.42 -11.99 -4.13
N VAL A 128 -8.76 -10.97 -4.68
CA VAL A 128 -9.42 -9.99 -5.55
C VAL A 128 -10.03 -10.70 -6.76
N SER A 129 -11.33 -10.51 -6.97
CA SER A 129 -12.07 -11.13 -8.07
C SER A 129 -11.89 -10.35 -9.38
N GLU A 130 -12.14 -11.05 -10.51
CA GLU A 130 -12.13 -10.43 -11.85
C GLU A 130 -13.14 -9.28 -11.96
N ALA A 131 -14.31 -9.39 -11.32
CA ALA A 131 -15.30 -8.33 -11.29
C ALA A 131 -14.78 -7.07 -10.58
N GLN A 132 -14.06 -7.23 -9.47
CA GLN A 132 -13.45 -6.11 -8.75
C GLN A 132 -12.33 -5.44 -9.55
N LEU A 133 -11.52 -6.23 -10.28
CA LEU A 133 -10.50 -5.70 -11.19
C LEU A 133 -11.13 -4.89 -12.32
N ALA A 134 -12.14 -5.43 -12.98
CA ALA A 134 -12.84 -4.74 -14.07
C ALA A 134 -13.52 -3.45 -13.58
N GLU A 135 -14.19 -3.49 -12.42
CA GLU A 135 -14.81 -2.31 -11.82
C GLU A 135 -13.78 -1.23 -11.45
N ALA A 136 -12.67 -1.63 -10.83
CA ALA A 136 -11.62 -0.68 -10.45
C ALA A 136 -10.93 -0.06 -11.67
N TYR A 137 -10.68 -0.85 -12.71
CA TYR A 137 -10.16 -0.35 -13.98
C TYR A 137 -11.11 0.63 -14.65
N ALA A 138 -12.42 0.32 -14.70
CA ALA A 138 -13.43 1.20 -15.29
C ALA A 138 -13.58 2.51 -14.50
N ARG A 139 -13.53 2.45 -13.15
CA ARG A 139 -13.65 3.63 -12.27
C ARG A 139 -12.50 4.60 -12.45
N HIS A 140 -11.31 4.10 -12.74
CA HIS A 140 -10.06 4.85 -12.89
C HIS A 140 -9.52 4.77 -14.33
N HIS A 141 -10.44 4.68 -15.32
CA HIS A 141 -10.06 4.49 -16.73
C HIS A 141 -9.09 5.55 -17.22
N GLU A 142 -9.27 6.80 -16.80
CA GLU A 142 -8.41 7.94 -17.18
C GLU A 142 -6.95 7.80 -16.73
N ASP A 143 -6.71 7.02 -15.66
CA ASP A 143 -5.35 6.74 -15.19
C ASP A 143 -4.60 5.78 -16.13
N TYR A 144 -5.33 5.01 -16.94
CA TYR A 144 -4.83 3.94 -17.81
C TYR A 144 -4.96 4.23 -19.29
N VAL A 145 -5.96 5.04 -19.66
CA VAL A 145 -6.25 5.37 -21.06
C VAL A 145 -6.50 6.86 -21.18
N ARG A 146 -5.62 7.54 -21.88
CA ARG A 146 -5.80 8.96 -22.23
C ARG A 146 -5.20 9.25 -23.60
N PRO A 147 -5.80 10.17 -24.38
CA PRO A 147 -5.21 10.62 -25.61
C PRO A 147 -3.88 11.34 -25.34
N GLU A 148 -3.08 11.46 -26.39
CA GLU A 148 -1.91 12.32 -26.37
C GLU A 148 -2.34 13.77 -26.12
N GLN A 149 -1.65 14.46 -25.21
CA GLN A 149 -1.96 15.83 -24.81
C GLN A 149 -0.71 16.70 -24.88
N VAL A 150 -0.94 17.94 -25.27
CA VAL A 150 0.10 19.00 -25.26
C VAL A 150 -0.34 20.16 -24.38
N ARG A 151 0.60 20.79 -23.69
CA ARG A 151 0.39 22.05 -23.02
C ARG A 151 1.04 23.13 -23.85
N LEU A 152 0.27 24.15 -24.20
CA LEU A 152 0.71 25.25 -25.05
C LEU A 152 0.46 26.56 -24.31
N SER A 153 1.33 27.52 -24.50
CA SER A 153 1.01 28.94 -24.35
C SER A 153 0.77 29.52 -25.70
N HIS A 154 -0.28 30.33 -25.87
CA HIS A 154 -0.58 30.93 -27.16
C HIS A 154 -0.74 32.46 -27.08
N LEU A 155 -0.37 33.11 -28.18
CA LEU A 155 -0.64 34.49 -28.45
C LEU A 155 -1.64 34.51 -29.62
N PHE A 156 -2.76 35.19 -29.43
CA PHE A 156 -3.83 35.28 -30.42
C PHE A 156 -4.09 36.75 -30.81
N LEU A 157 -4.21 37.00 -32.11
CA LEU A 157 -4.66 38.29 -32.66
C LEU A 157 -5.91 38.09 -33.49
N ALA A 158 -7.00 38.73 -33.07
CA ALA A 158 -8.33 38.60 -33.70
C ALA A 158 -8.31 39.28 -35.09
N ALA A 159 -8.45 38.44 -36.11
CA ALA A 159 -8.49 38.89 -37.49
C ALA A 159 -9.32 37.91 -38.32
N PRO A 160 -10.64 38.09 -38.38
CA PRO A 160 -11.53 37.23 -39.16
C PRO A 160 -11.04 37.12 -40.60
N ARG A 161 -10.99 35.92 -41.16
CA ARG A 161 -10.50 35.64 -42.50
C ARG A 161 -11.20 36.47 -43.60
N SER A 162 -12.43 36.90 -43.36
CA SER A 162 -13.20 37.78 -44.25
C SER A 162 -12.71 39.22 -44.30
N ASP A 163 -11.93 39.69 -43.34
CA ASP A 163 -11.37 41.06 -43.31
C ASP A 163 -9.89 41.05 -43.72
N ALA A 164 -9.64 41.15 -45.00
CA ALA A 164 -8.28 41.10 -45.57
C ALA A 164 -7.36 42.20 -45.03
N ALA A 165 -7.87 43.39 -44.75
CA ALA A 165 -7.06 44.49 -44.23
C ALA A 165 -6.62 44.22 -42.80
N ARG A 166 -7.52 43.72 -41.96
CA ARG A 166 -7.24 43.33 -40.57
C ARG A 166 -6.29 42.13 -40.50
N VAL A 167 -6.48 41.12 -41.38
CA VAL A 167 -5.57 39.99 -41.51
C VAL A 167 -4.15 40.44 -41.88
N ALA A 168 -4.00 41.37 -42.82
CA ALA A 168 -2.68 41.87 -43.21
C ALA A 168 -1.96 42.60 -42.04
N HIS A 169 -2.69 43.44 -41.30
CA HIS A 169 -2.15 44.16 -40.15
C HIS A 169 -1.80 43.19 -39.00
N ALA A 170 -2.69 42.27 -38.69
CA ALA A 170 -2.47 41.25 -37.64
C ALA A 170 -1.27 40.33 -38.00
N ARG A 171 -1.08 40.00 -39.29
CA ARG A 171 0.07 39.22 -39.77
C ARG A 171 1.39 39.92 -39.55
N GLU A 172 1.45 41.24 -39.84
CA GLU A 172 2.64 42.05 -39.57
C GLU A 172 2.95 42.09 -38.08
N THR A 173 1.93 42.32 -37.24
CA THR A 173 2.06 42.34 -35.77
C THR A 173 2.49 40.98 -35.24
N ALA A 174 1.86 39.88 -35.67
CA ALA A 174 2.22 38.51 -35.29
C ALA A 174 3.69 38.19 -35.69
N GLY A 175 4.13 38.65 -36.86
CA GLY A 175 5.54 38.48 -37.30
C GLY A 175 6.54 39.18 -36.39
N LYS A 176 6.23 40.41 -35.94
CA LYS A 176 7.06 41.16 -34.99
C LYS A 176 7.11 40.44 -33.64
N LEU A 177 5.96 40.05 -33.11
CA LEU A 177 5.85 39.32 -31.83
C LEU A 177 6.53 37.95 -31.90
N LEU A 178 6.45 37.22 -33.01
CA LEU A 178 7.18 35.96 -33.20
C LEU A 178 8.69 36.19 -33.20
N THR A 179 9.17 37.31 -33.82
CA THR A 179 10.60 37.64 -33.79
C THR A 179 11.07 37.95 -32.36
N GLU A 180 10.27 38.69 -31.60
CA GLU A 180 10.52 38.95 -30.18
C GLU A 180 10.51 37.66 -29.37
N ALA A 181 9.51 36.81 -29.56
CA ALA A 181 9.40 35.51 -28.87
C ALA A 181 10.63 34.61 -29.17
N ARG A 182 11.14 34.61 -30.38
CA ARG A 182 12.34 33.84 -30.76
C ARG A 182 13.64 34.34 -30.12
N ALA A 183 13.67 35.61 -29.68
CA ALA A 183 14.82 36.19 -28.98
C ALA A 183 14.81 35.82 -27.49
N LEU A 184 13.71 35.28 -26.97
CA LEU A 184 13.59 34.82 -25.57
C LEU A 184 14.30 33.46 -25.38
N PRO A 185 14.80 33.16 -24.18
CA PRO A 185 15.31 31.84 -23.88
C PRO A 185 14.19 30.78 -24.05
N PRO A 186 14.42 29.68 -24.78
CA PRO A 186 13.36 28.69 -25.09
C PRO A 186 12.68 28.09 -23.85
N THR A 187 13.42 27.98 -22.76
CA THR A 187 12.93 27.40 -21.49
C THR A 187 12.33 28.42 -20.51
N ASP A 188 12.39 29.72 -20.83
CA ASP A 188 11.73 30.78 -20.06
C ASP A 188 10.27 30.93 -20.53
N PHE A 189 9.43 29.97 -20.16
CA PHE A 189 8.01 29.97 -20.48
C PHE A 189 7.28 31.20 -19.91
N ALA A 190 7.77 31.74 -18.78
CA ALA A 190 7.20 32.95 -18.21
C ALA A 190 7.45 34.19 -19.07
N ALA A 191 8.57 34.26 -19.81
CA ALA A 191 8.83 35.35 -20.71
C ALA A 191 7.84 35.38 -21.89
N PHE A 192 7.58 34.22 -22.52
CA PHE A 192 6.57 34.12 -23.57
C PHE A 192 5.17 34.40 -22.98
N GLY A 193 4.88 33.89 -21.78
CA GLY A 193 3.61 34.15 -21.09
C GLY A 193 3.37 35.66 -20.86
N ARG A 194 4.39 36.42 -20.46
CA ARG A 194 4.29 37.88 -20.32
C ARG A 194 3.99 38.54 -21.66
N LEU A 195 4.62 38.07 -22.74
CA LEU A 195 4.35 38.58 -24.10
C LEU A 195 2.90 38.29 -24.51
N ALA A 196 2.41 37.06 -24.24
CA ALA A 196 1.04 36.70 -24.50
C ALA A 196 0.06 37.54 -23.67
N ARG A 197 0.33 37.78 -22.37
CA ARG A 197 -0.48 38.63 -21.48
C ARG A 197 -0.57 40.07 -22.01
N ALA A 198 0.52 40.59 -22.57
CA ALA A 198 0.58 41.96 -23.04
C ALA A 198 -0.15 42.17 -24.37
N HIS A 199 -0.13 41.17 -25.24
CA HIS A 199 -0.52 41.36 -26.66
C HIS A 199 -1.61 40.42 -27.16
N SER A 200 -1.95 39.34 -26.43
CA SER A 200 -3.00 38.43 -26.86
C SER A 200 -4.39 39.06 -26.71
N GLU A 201 -5.23 38.85 -27.72
CA GLU A 201 -6.62 39.29 -27.75
C GLU A 201 -7.63 38.16 -27.40
N GLU A 202 -7.15 37.01 -26.87
CA GLU A 202 -8.05 35.95 -26.40
C GLU A 202 -8.40 36.14 -24.90
N PRO A 203 -9.64 36.56 -24.57
CA PRO A 203 -9.97 37.00 -23.23
C PRO A 203 -9.87 35.89 -22.17
N ARG A 204 -10.03 34.62 -22.59
CA ARG A 204 -10.03 33.47 -21.66
C ARG A 204 -8.62 33.08 -21.21
N THR A 205 -7.62 33.29 -22.07
CA THR A 205 -6.25 32.81 -21.85
C THR A 205 -5.24 33.93 -21.65
N GLN A 206 -5.51 35.12 -22.11
CA GLN A 206 -4.67 36.30 -21.89
C GLN A 206 -4.30 36.53 -20.41
N PRO A 207 -5.26 36.50 -19.45
CA PRO A 207 -4.96 36.67 -18.04
C PRO A 207 -4.13 35.52 -17.44
N LEU A 208 -4.07 34.39 -18.13
CA LEU A 208 -3.37 33.19 -17.76
C LEU A 208 -2.05 33.04 -18.54
N ASP A 209 -1.43 34.13 -19.01
CA ASP A 209 -0.19 34.11 -19.79
C ASP A 209 -0.32 33.28 -21.08
N GLY A 210 -1.51 33.21 -21.66
CA GLY A 210 -1.81 32.42 -22.85
C GLY A 210 -1.85 30.92 -22.64
N ASP A 211 -1.81 30.41 -21.39
CA ASP A 211 -1.78 28.99 -21.08
C ASP A 211 -3.10 28.28 -21.43
N LEU A 212 -3.01 27.34 -22.37
CA LEU A 212 -4.14 26.50 -22.81
C LEU A 212 -4.31 25.26 -21.92
N ARG A 213 -3.44 25.04 -20.94
CA ARG A 213 -3.33 23.81 -20.15
C ARG A 213 -3.07 22.59 -21.03
N TYR A 214 -3.12 21.39 -20.44
CA TYR A 214 -3.05 20.16 -21.23
C TYR A 214 -4.35 19.96 -22.01
N ARG A 215 -4.20 19.77 -23.32
CA ARG A 215 -5.28 19.55 -24.29
C ARG A 215 -4.92 18.44 -25.25
N SER A 216 -5.87 17.62 -25.61
CA SER A 216 -5.73 16.71 -26.75
C SER A 216 -5.77 17.49 -28.06
N PHE A 217 -5.26 16.89 -29.14
CA PHE A 217 -5.32 17.53 -30.46
C PHE A 217 -6.75 17.71 -30.96
N GLU A 218 -7.69 16.84 -30.57
CA GLU A 218 -9.11 16.96 -30.87
C GLU A 218 -9.73 18.19 -30.17
N GLU A 219 -9.40 18.39 -28.89
CA GLU A 219 -9.84 19.58 -28.15
C GLU A 219 -9.27 20.86 -28.75
N LEU A 220 -7.98 20.87 -29.12
CA LEU A 220 -7.36 22.02 -29.81
C LEU A 220 -8.02 22.33 -31.14
N ALA A 221 -8.31 21.30 -31.95
CA ALA A 221 -9.00 21.46 -33.22
C ALA A 221 -10.41 22.03 -33.07
N ARG A 222 -11.15 21.55 -32.06
CA ARG A 222 -12.51 22.02 -31.79
C ARG A 222 -12.54 23.46 -31.27
N ASP A 223 -11.61 23.81 -30.35
CA ASP A 223 -11.68 25.06 -29.61
C ASP A 223 -10.94 26.21 -30.32
N PHE A 224 -9.89 25.91 -31.13
CA PHE A 224 -9.03 26.90 -31.76
C PHE A 224 -8.83 26.72 -33.28
N GLY A 225 -9.38 25.64 -33.82
CA GLY A 225 -9.26 25.32 -35.25
C GLY A 225 -8.27 24.20 -35.57
N PRO A 226 -8.48 23.43 -36.63
CA PRO A 226 -7.64 22.31 -37.04
C PRO A 226 -6.20 22.73 -37.34
N GLU A 227 -5.98 23.97 -37.81
CA GLU A 227 -4.63 24.52 -38.12
C GLU A 227 -3.78 24.66 -36.84
N VAL A 228 -4.40 24.99 -35.69
CA VAL A 228 -3.73 25.09 -34.40
C VAL A 228 -3.33 23.69 -33.91
N ALA A 229 -4.23 22.71 -34.04
CA ALA A 229 -3.94 21.33 -33.67
C ALA A 229 -2.81 20.72 -34.51
N GLU A 230 -2.80 20.98 -35.82
CA GLU A 230 -1.76 20.48 -36.70
C GLU A 230 -0.41 21.14 -36.40
N ALA A 231 -0.39 22.47 -36.19
CA ALA A 231 0.81 23.15 -35.76
C ALA A 231 1.34 22.61 -34.41
N ALA A 232 0.46 22.33 -33.47
CA ALA A 232 0.83 21.72 -32.19
C ALA A 232 1.47 20.34 -32.37
N ARG A 233 0.96 19.49 -33.27
CA ARG A 233 1.58 18.17 -33.60
C ARG A 233 3.00 18.32 -34.08
N LEU A 234 3.25 19.32 -34.95
CA LEU A 234 4.60 19.58 -35.50
C LEU A 234 5.60 20.06 -34.47
N LEU A 235 5.15 20.61 -33.33
CA LEU A 235 6.02 21.03 -32.23
C LEU A 235 6.46 19.87 -31.34
N VAL A 236 5.69 18.77 -31.24
CA VAL A 236 5.98 17.66 -30.32
C VAL A 236 7.36 17.04 -30.51
N PRO A 237 7.80 16.70 -31.74
CA PRO A 237 9.12 16.10 -31.94
C PRO A 237 10.31 17.00 -31.55
N THR A 238 10.10 18.31 -31.53
CA THR A 238 11.13 19.29 -31.21
C THR A 238 11.22 19.61 -29.72
N GLY A 239 10.19 19.25 -28.95
CA GLY A 239 10.17 19.37 -27.51
C GLY A 239 9.75 20.73 -26.95
N PRO A 240 9.56 20.81 -25.61
CA PRO A 240 9.17 22.04 -24.94
C PRO A 240 10.14 23.20 -25.15
N GLY A 241 9.60 24.40 -25.28
CA GLY A 241 10.32 25.62 -25.61
C GLY A 241 10.23 25.99 -27.09
N THR A 242 9.80 25.09 -27.95
CA THR A 242 9.68 25.33 -29.38
C THR A 242 8.48 26.22 -29.71
N LEU A 243 8.69 27.15 -30.65
CA LEU A 243 7.70 28.08 -31.16
C LEU A 243 7.17 27.62 -32.52
N SER A 244 5.88 27.81 -32.76
CA SER A 244 5.30 27.68 -34.11
C SER A 244 5.70 28.85 -35.02
N GLY A 245 5.37 28.73 -36.29
CA GLY A 245 5.17 29.91 -37.16
C GLY A 245 3.90 30.66 -36.80
N VAL A 246 3.58 31.71 -37.59
CA VAL A 246 2.27 32.36 -37.52
C VAL A 246 1.24 31.46 -38.20
N ILE A 247 0.22 31.06 -37.44
CA ILE A 247 -0.86 30.17 -37.87
C ILE A 247 -2.10 31.01 -38.14
N GLN A 248 -2.73 30.82 -39.26
CA GLN A 248 -3.99 31.51 -39.61
C GLN A 248 -5.16 30.55 -39.47
N THR A 249 -6.14 30.94 -38.67
CA THR A 249 -7.43 30.29 -38.56
C THR A 249 -8.55 31.18 -39.11
N ASP A 250 -9.80 30.77 -39.05
CA ASP A 250 -10.93 31.60 -39.45
C ASP A 250 -11.15 32.78 -38.50
N SER A 251 -10.76 32.66 -37.23
CA SER A 251 -10.96 33.69 -36.20
C SER A 251 -9.78 34.70 -36.11
N GLY A 252 -8.57 34.32 -36.55
CA GLY A 252 -7.39 35.17 -36.40
C GLY A 252 -6.07 34.46 -36.60
N LEU A 253 -5.05 35.05 -36.01
CA LEU A 253 -3.64 34.58 -36.11
C LEU A 253 -3.16 34.13 -34.77
N HIS A 254 -2.47 32.99 -34.71
CA HIS A 254 -1.91 32.39 -33.52
C HIS A 254 -0.38 32.24 -33.65
N VAL A 255 0.30 32.36 -32.50
CA VAL A 255 1.68 31.91 -32.30
C VAL A 255 1.66 31.02 -31.06
N LEU A 256 2.21 29.83 -31.18
CA LEU A 256 2.19 28.80 -30.09
C LEU A 256 3.62 28.60 -29.56
N GLN A 257 3.71 28.38 -28.25
CA GLN A 257 4.90 27.81 -27.62
C GLN A 257 4.51 26.49 -26.96
N LEU A 258 5.22 25.40 -27.24
CA LEU A 258 5.06 24.13 -26.56
C LEU A 258 5.70 24.25 -25.17
N THR A 259 4.88 24.05 -24.11
CA THR A 259 5.32 24.11 -22.72
C THR A 259 5.34 22.75 -22.04
N GLY A 260 4.62 21.76 -22.59
CA GLY A 260 4.60 20.40 -22.09
C GLY A 260 3.99 19.40 -23.07
N HIS A 261 4.36 18.14 -22.94
CA HIS A 261 3.84 17.05 -23.75
C HIS A 261 3.61 15.82 -22.86
N GLN A 262 2.47 15.18 -23.02
CA GLN A 262 2.11 13.92 -22.39
C GLN A 262 1.73 12.92 -23.50
N PRO A 263 2.52 11.84 -23.69
CA PRO A 263 2.21 10.81 -24.66
C PRO A 263 0.84 10.16 -24.38
N ALA A 264 0.22 9.63 -25.41
CA ALA A 264 -0.95 8.79 -25.25
C ALA A 264 -0.63 7.64 -24.30
N LEU A 265 -1.57 7.34 -23.42
CA LEU A 265 -1.54 6.17 -22.54
C LEU A 265 -2.67 5.24 -22.98
N ASN A 266 -2.36 3.99 -23.21
CA ASN A 266 -3.34 2.99 -23.63
C ASN A 266 -2.98 1.64 -23.00
N GLN A 267 -3.12 1.57 -21.67
CA GLN A 267 -2.87 0.35 -20.91
C GLN A 267 -4.19 -0.40 -20.76
N THR A 268 -4.22 -1.64 -21.23
CA THR A 268 -5.36 -2.53 -21.04
C THR A 268 -5.45 -3.02 -19.59
N LEU A 269 -6.61 -3.56 -19.19
CA LEU A 269 -6.75 -4.22 -17.89
C LEU A 269 -5.71 -5.32 -17.70
N GLU A 270 -5.36 -6.04 -18.77
CA GLU A 270 -4.34 -7.12 -18.70
C GLU A 270 -2.95 -6.55 -18.40
N ASP A 271 -2.58 -5.42 -19.00
CA ASP A 271 -1.30 -4.76 -18.76
C ASP A 271 -1.12 -4.32 -17.31
N VAL A 272 -2.21 -3.89 -16.67
CA VAL A 272 -2.18 -3.36 -15.29
C VAL A 272 -2.68 -4.35 -14.24
N ARG A 273 -3.12 -5.56 -14.64
CA ARG A 273 -3.75 -6.56 -13.78
C ARG A 273 -2.98 -6.82 -12.49
N VAL A 274 -1.68 -7.09 -12.59
CA VAL A 274 -0.85 -7.43 -11.42
C VAL A 274 -0.75 -6.25 -10.45
N ALA A 275 -0.50 -5.04 -10.97
CA ALA A 275 -0.39 -3.84 -10.17
C ALA A 275 -1.74 -3.48 -9.51
N LEU A 276 -2.83 -3.57 -10.29
CA LEU A 276 -4.18 -3.28 -9.84
C LEU A 276 -4.65 -4.29 -8.78
N SER A 277 -4.39 -5.58 -8.99
CA SER A 277 -4.68 -6.64 -8.00
C SER A 277 -3.93 -6.41 -6.69
N GLY A 278 -2.64 -6.08 -6.77
CA GLY A 278 -1.85 -5.73 -5.58
C GLY A 278 -2.41 -4.53 -4.82
N ARG A 279 -2.79 -3.46 -5.53
CA ARG A 279 -3.42 -2.28 -4.93
C ARG A 279 -4.74 -2.62 -4.24
N LEU A 280 -5.64 -3.33 -4.91
CA LEU A 280 -6.93 -3.73 -4.35
C LEU A 280 -6.78 -4.66 -3.14
N THR A 281 -5.81 -5.58 -3.17
CA THR A 281 -5.49 -6.43 -2.02
C THR A 281 -5.05 -5.59 -0.82
N GLN A 282 -4.20 -4.59 -1.02
CA GLN A 282 -3.79 -3.69 0.06
C GLN A 282 -4.95 -2.84 0.59
N GLU A 283 -5.84 -2.37 -0.28
CA GLU A 283 -7.04 -1.63 0.10
C GLU A 283 -8.02 -2.50 0.90
N GLN A 284 -8.24 -3.77 0.49
CA GLN A 284 -9.06 -4.73 1.25
C GLN A 284 -8.47 -4.96 2.64
N ARG A 285 -7.16 -5.18 2.70
CA ARG A 285 -6.42 -5.40 3.94
C ARG A 285 -6.51 -4.20 4.88
N ALA A 286 -6.34 -2.99 4.36
CA ALA A 286 -6.44 -1.76 5.13
C ALA A 286 -7.86 -1.55 5.69
N ARG A 287 -8.90 -1.80 4.89
CA ARG A 287 -10.30 -1.73 5.34
C ARG A 287 -10.58 -2.76 6.43
N ALA A 288 -10.22 -4.02 6.19
CA ALA A 288 -10.42 -5.09 7.17
C ALA A 288 -9.68 -4.80 8.50
N TRP A 289 -8.48 -4.22 8.44
CA TRP A 289 -7.77 -3.77 9.62
C TRP A 289 -8.51 -2.66 10.37
N THR A 290 -8.96 -1.63 9.66
CA THR A 290 -9.67 -0.50 10.27
C THR A 290 -10.96 -0.95 10.96
N GLU A 291 -11.75 -1.78 10.30
CA GLU A 291 -12.99 -2.33 10.84
C GLU A 291 -12.71 -3.19 12.07
N TRP A 292 -11.77 -4.11 11.96
CA TRP A 292 -11.44 -5.01 13.06
C TRP A 292 -10.78 -4.30 14.26
N SER A 293 -9.86 -3.36 14.03
CA SER A 293 -9.25 -2.58 15.13
C SER A 293 -10.29 -1.74 15.85
N SER A 294 -11.19 -1.09 15.12
CA SER A 294 -12.31 -0.33 15.69
C SER A 294 -13.24 -1.22 16.52
N GLU A 295 -13.53 -2.42 16.05
CA GLU A 295 -14.31 -3.40 16.82
C GLU A 295 -13.59 -3.81 18.11
N LEU A 296 -12.26 -4.05 18.07
CA LEU A 296 -11.47 -4.38 19.25
C LEU A 296 -11.47 -3.22 20.26
N GLU A 297 -11.26 -1.99 19.81
CA GLU A 297 -11.28 -0.79 20.63
C GLU A 297 -12.64 -0.58 21.30
N HIS A 298 -13.72 -0.73 20.54
CA HIS A 298 -15.08 -0.62 21.07
C HIS A 298 -15.37 -1.70 22.11
N ARG A 299 -15.03 -2.96 21.88
CA ARG A 299 -15.21 -4.05 22.83
C ARG A 299 -14.39 -3.86 24.11
N ALA A 300 -13.20 -3.26 23.97
CA ALA A 300 -12.32 -2.96 25.09
C ALA A 300 -12.71 -1.68 25.85
N ALA A 301 -13.72 -0.94 25.36
CA ALA A 301 -14.05 0.40 25.86
C ALA A 301 -12.82 1.31 25.96
N LEU A 302 -11.98 1.30 24.90
CA LEU A 302 -10.74 2.09 24.86
C LEU A 302 -11.05 3.57 25.04
N THR A 303 -10.40 4.18 26.03
CA THR A 303 -10.50 5.62 26.29
C THR A 303 -9.12 6.23 26.41
N VAL A 304 -8.97 7.44 25.90
CA VAL A 304 -7.72 8.21 26.03
C VAL A 304 -8.02 9.47 26.85
N ASP A 305 -7.34 9.60 27.98
CA ASP A 305 -7.38 10.84 28.77
C ASP A 305 -6.44 11.88 28.16
N ALA A 306 -6.99 12.74 27.32
CA ALA A 306 -6.24 13.80 26.65
C ALA A 306 -5.59 14.79 27.65
N ALA A 307 -6.22 15.03 28.81
CA ALA A 307 -5.68 15.93 29.83
C ALA A 307 -4.49 15.32 30.56
N ALA A 308 -4.53 14.01 30.82
CA ALA A 308 -3.40 13.28 31.35
C ALA A 308 -2.26 13.20 30.33
N LEU A 309 -2.58 12.93 29.07
CA LEU A 309 -1.60 12.84 27.97
C LEU A 309 -0.87 14.18 27.74
N ALA A 310 -1.58 15.30 27.80
CA ALA A 310 -0.99 16.63 27.64
C ALA A 310 0.04 16.99 28.74
N ARG A 311 0.00 16.31 29.89
CA ARG A 311 0.98 16.48 30.98
C ARG A 311 2.23 15.64 30.83
N VAL A 312 2.25 14.71 29.87
CA VAL A 312 3.44 13.89 29.58
C VAL A 312 4.48 14.75 28.88
N HIS A 313 5.57 15.05 29.57
CA HIS A 313 6.68 15.82 29.03
C HIS A 313 7.66 14.89 28.31
N VAL A 314 8.00 15.22 27.07
CA VAL A 314 9.02 14.50 26.29
C VAL A 314 10.31 15.32 26.34
N ASP A 315 11.28 14.85 27.10
CA ASP A 315 12.62 15.43 27.12
C ASP A 315 13.47 14.80 26.00
N LEU A 316 13.67 15.59 24.93
CA LEU A 316 14.46 15.16 23.77
C LEU A 316 15.95 15.00 24.06
N ASN A 317 16.44 15.54 25.16
CA ASN A 317 17.85 15.49 25.59
C ASN A 317 18.09 14.43 26.68
N ALA A 318 17.05 13.75 27.13
CA ALA A 318 17.20 12.71 28.15
C ALA A 318 18.09 11.57 27.63
N PRO A 319 19.05 11.08 28.43
CA PRO A 319 19.87 9.94 28.05
C PRO A 319 18.99 8.71 27.84
N VAL A 320 19.33 7.90 26.83
CA VAL A 320 18.65 6.64 26.56
C VAL A 320 18.80 5.74 27.80
N ARG A 321 17.69 5.49 28.49
CA ARG A 321 17.65 4.51 29.57
C ARG A 321 17.50 3.13 28.95
N PRO A 322 18.28 2.11 29.43
CA PRO A 322 17.98 0.74 29.03
C PRO A 322 16.53 0.45 29.38
N ALA A 323 15.80 -0.14 28.44
CA ALA A 323 14.40 -0.44 28.60
C ALA A 323 14.19 -1.32 29.84
N SER A 324 13.56 -0.80 30.88
CA SER A 324 13.20 -1.54 32.09
C SER A 324 11.90 -2.36 31.91
N GLY A 325 11.58 -2.67 30.67
CA GLY A 325 10.44 -3.47 30.25
C GLY A 325 10.48 -3.62 28.73
N PRO A 326 9.68 -4.52 28.15
CA PRO A 326 9.62 -4.63 26.71
C PRO A 326 9.20 -3.28 26.15
N ALA A 327 10.04 -2.70 25.29
CA ALA A 327 9.57 -1.62 24.44
C ALA A 327 8.25 -2.11 23.83
N PRO A 328 7.15 -1.33 23.87
CA PRO A 328 5.95 -1.70 23.13
C PRO A 328 6.44 -2.01 21.73
N GLY A 329 6.35 -3.29 21.34
CA GLY A 329 6.86 -3.72 20.06
C GLY A 329 6.28 -2.74 19.05
N SER A 330 7.13 -2.10 18.28
CA SER A 330 6.66 -1.33 17.16
C SER A 330 5.65 -2.22 16.45
N LEU A 331 4.37 -1.89 16.56
CA LEU A 331 3.38 -2.46 15.66
C LEU A 331 4.03 -2.36 14.28
N PRO A 332 4.00 -3.38 13.43
CA PRO A 332 4.44 -3.23 12.06
C PRO A 332 3.82 -1.93 11.59
N ALA A 333 4.65 -1.02 11.05
CA ALA A 333 4.30 0.38 10.81
C ALA A 333 2.86 0.44 10.31
N PRO A 334 1.98 1.26 10.90
CA PRO A 334 0.62 1.38 10.40
C PRO A 334 0.76 1.57 8.91
N PHE A 335 0.03 0.79 8.13
CA PHE A 335 0.06 0.89 6.67
C PHE A 335 0.14 2.36 6.31
N PRO A 336 0.97 2.76 5.31
CA PRO A 336 1.12 4.16 4.96
C PRO A 336 -0.28 4.74 4.90
N SER A 337 -0.52 5.78 5.69
CA SER A 337 -1.79 6.49 5.71
C SER A 337 -2.07 6.82 4.25
N VAL A 338 -3.12 6.20 3.70
CA VAL A 338 -3.67 6.61 2.42
C VAL A 338 -4.09 8.05 2.65
N GLN A 339 -3.28 8.99 2.17
CA GLN A 339 -3.71 10.38 2.09
C GLN A 339 -4.88 10.37 1.13
N VAL A 340 -6.08 10.30 1.68
CA VAL A 340 -7.30 10.64 0.96
C VAL A 340 -7.17 12.13 0.72
N THR A 341 -6.68 12.50 -0.45
CA THR A 341 -6.81 13.87 -0.94
C THR A 341 -8.32 14.06 -1.10
N PRO A 342 -8.92 15.02 -0.38
CA PRO A 342 -10.33 15.33 -0.58
C PRO A 342 -10.55 15.83 -2.00
N PRO A 343 -11.78 15.66 -2.56
CA PRO A 343 -12.12 15.96 -3.94
C PRO A 343 -11.95 17.42 -4.31
#